data_4cd680d33e5482d40f5613d88c9f318b
#
_entry.id   4cd680d33e5482d40f5613d88c9f318b
#
_cell.length_a   1.000
_cell.length_b   1.000
_cell.length_c   1.000
_cell.angle_alpha   90.00
_cell.angle_beta   90.00
_cell.angle_gamma   90.00
#
_symmetry.space_group_name_H-M   'P 1'
#
loop_
_entity.id
_entity.type
_entity.pdbx_description
1 polymer ?
#
loop_
_entity_poly.entity_id
_entity_poly.type
_entity_poly.pdbx_seq_one_letter_code
_entity_poly.pdbx_strand_id
1 'polypeptide(L)'
;HMYRSTPDIQDNWESIQKIALSQIEKEAFTGSFCHNDMDMLVVGMHGGSNDDFIGSIGGCTDTQYKTHFALWSMMGSPLMIGCDIRKATQETKNILLNRDLIAINQDAESRGAYRVRVEPQWFHEDEAFVLVKVLSNGDLAIGLFNLSDTNRELTIQFWDLGLPYASGIALSMYDCHEHKELGTFKERFAVTVPSCDCMVVRAKLV
;
A
#
# COMPACT_ATOMS: atom_id res chain seq x y z
N HIS A 1 4.32 20.05 -7.04
CA HIS A 1 5.43 20.15 -6.14
C HIS A 1 5.47 18.96 -5.18
N MET A 2 6.66 18.57 -4.74
CA MET A 2 6.88 17.47 -3.81
C MET A 2 8.02 17.85 -2.86
N TYR A 3 8.06 17.22 -1.68
CA TYR A 3 9.14 17.37 -0.72
C TYR A 3 9.47 16.02 -0.11
N ARG A 4 10.74 15.76 0.10
CA ARG A 4 11.25 14.54 0.74
C ARG A 4 11.14 14.64 2.25
N SER A 5 10.50 13.67 2.88
CA SER A 5 10.30 13.66 4.35
C SER A 5 10.94 12.45 5.05
N THR A 6 11.65 11.64 4.30
CA THR A 6 12.23 10.38 4.77
C THR A 6 13.75 10.34 4.54
N PRO A 7 14.51 9.53 5.28
CA PRO A 7 15.88 9.19 4.91
C PRO A 7 15.91 8.42 3.58
N ASP A 8 17.12 8.26 3.02
CA ASP A 8 17.33 7.51 1.79
C ASP A 8 16.90 6.05 1.95
N ILE A 9 16.11 5.56 1.00
CA ILE A 9 15.66 4.18 0.97
C ILE A 9 16.83 3.25 0.58
N GLN A 10 16.85 2.08 1.20
CA GLN A 10 17.72 0.99 0.81
C GLN A 10 16.90 -0.18 0.28
N ASP A 11 17.47 -0.97 -0.64
CA ASP A 11 16.82 -2.15 -1.17
C ASP A 11 16.86 -3.32 -0.18
N ASN A 12 16.14 -3.16 0.93
CA ASN A 12 15.89 -4.19 1.94
C ASN A 12 14.58 -3.94 2.66
N TRP A 13 14.01 -5.00 3.22
CA TRP A 13 12.69 -4.96 3.83
C TRP A 13 12.62 -4.04 5.05
N GLU A 14 13.66 -4.00 5.87
CA GLU A 14 13.71 -3.14 7.06
C GLU A 14 13.63 -1.65 6.70
N SER A 15 14.32 -1.24 5.65
CA SER A 15 14.26 0.15 5.17
C SER A 15 12.88 0.52 4.67
N ILE A 16 12.23 -0.37 3.88
CA ILE A 16 10.86 -0.17 3.40
C ILE A 16 9.89 -0.03 4.57
N GLN A 17 9.96 -0.94 5.55
CA GLN A 17 9.11 -0.89 6.75
C GLN A 17 9.29 0.42 7.53
N LYS A 18 10.53 0.79 7.84
CA LYS A 18 10.84 2.01 8.59
C LYS A 18 10.30 3.26 7.91
N ILE A 19 10.48 3.36 6.59
CA ILE A 19 9.98 4.50 5.82
C ILE A 19 8.45 4.51 5.86
N ALA A 20 7.79 3.40 5.51
CA ALA A 20 6.33 3.31 5.48
C ALA A 20 5.72 3.67 6.84
N LEU A 21 6.20 3.04 7.93
CA LEU A 21 5.69 3.29 9.28
C LEU A 21 5.93 4.75 9.73
N SER A 22 7.04 5.35 9.34
CA SER A 22 7.31 6.76 9.65
C SER A 22 6.36 7.74 8.97
N GLN A 23 5.62 7.31 7.94
CA GLN A 23 4.71 8.14 7.16
C GLN A 23 3.22 7.87 7.45
N ILE A 24 2.89 6.84 8.21
CA ILE A 24 1.53 6.62 8.72
C ILE A 24 1.14 7.81 9.62
N GLU A 25 -0.12 8.24 9.54
CA GLU A 25 -0.68 9.42 10.22
C GLU A 25 -0.12 10.77 9.71
N LYS A 26 0.49 10.77 8.52
CA LYS A 26 0.95 11.99 7.85
C LYS A 26 0.20 12.29 6.55
N GLU A 27 -0.97 11.71 6.37
CA GLU A 27 -1.81 11.92 5.18
C GLU A 27 -2.14 13.39 4.93
N ALA A 28 -2.21 14.21 5.99
CA ALA A 28 -2.46 15.65 5.89
C ALA A 28 -1.35 16.41 5.13
N PHE A 29 -0.18 15.81 4.98
CA PHE A 29 0.95 16.41 4.27
C PHE A 29 1.00 16.05 2.78
N THR A 30 0.01 15.29 2.27
CA THR A 30 -0.14 14.95 0.86
C THR A 30 -1.44 15.52 0.32
N GLY A 31 -1.38 16.21 -0.79
CA GLY A 31 -2.54 16.82 -1.44
C GLY A 31 -2.20 17.41 -2.79
N SER A 32 -3.18 18.04 -3.45
CA SER A 32 -3.10 18.55 -4.83
C SER A 32 -1.96 19.56 -5.07
N PHE A 33 -1.49 20.23 -4.04
CA PHE A 33 -0.45 21.26 -4.16
C PHE A 33 0.94 20.77 -3.79
N CYS A 34 1.03 19.69 -3.03
CA CYS A 34 2.30 19.15 -2.57
C CYS A 34 2.17 17.67 -2.22
N HIS A 35 3.06 16.85 -2.76
CA HIS A 35 3.12 15.43 -2.46
C HIS A 35 4.26 15.12 -1.49
N ASN A 36 3.96 14.33 -0.47
CA ASN A 36 4.96 13.80 0.45
C ASN A 36 5.75 12.70 -0.26
N ASP A 37 7.02 12.95 -0.50
CA ASP A 37 7.92 12.02 -1.17
C ASP A 37 8.57 11.08 -0.13
N MET A 38 8.21 9.80 -0.22
CA MET A 38 8.73 8.74 0.63
C MET A 38 10.03 8.11 0.09
N ASP A 39 10.61 8.68 -0.94
CA ASP A 39 11.71 8.18 -1.76
C ASP A 39 11.28 7.26 -2.91
N MET A 40 12.23 6.91 -3.75
CA MET A 40 12.01 6.09 -4.94
C MET A 40 11.52 4.68 -4.63
N LEU A 41 11.03 4.02 -5.66
CA LEU A 41 10.70 2.60 -5.62
C LEU A 41 11.96 1.77 -5.85
N VAL A 42 12.29 0.89 -4.90
CA VAL A 42 13.37 -0.10 -5.05
C VAL A 42 12.89 -1.41 -5.70
N VAL A 43 11.65 -1.42 -6.18
CA VAL A 43 11.04 -2.58 -6.86
C VAL A 43 11.90 -3.02 -8.04
N GLY A 44 12.31 -4.28 -8.02
CA GLY A 44 13.11 -4.88 -9.10
C GLY A 44 14.60 -4.60 -9.05
N MET A 45 15.12 -4.01 -7.98
CA MET A 45 16.57 -3.83 -7.80
C MET A 45 17.28 -5.13 -7.46
N HIS A 46 16.64 -6.04 -6.69
CA HIS A 46 17.17 -7.36 -6.30
C HIS A 46 18.59 -7.31 -5.70
N GLY A 47 18.83 -6.30 -4.87
CA GLY A 47 20.14 -6.07 -4.24
C GLY A 47 21.19 -5.45 -5.18
N GLY A 48 20.81 -5.12 -6.40
CA GLY A 48 21.68 -4.40 -7.34
C GLY A 48 21.78 -2.93 -6.98
N SER A 49 22.97 -2.47 -6.64
CA SER A 49 23.24 -1.03 -6.59
C SER A 49 23.59 -0.55 -7.99
N ASN A 50 23.17 0.67 -8.35
CA ASN A 50 23.65 1.33 -9.57
C ASN A 50 25.11 1.81 -9.44
N ASP A 51 25.68 1.63 -8.26
CA ASP A 51 27.05 2.00 -7.94
C ASP A 51 27.85 0.72 -7.71
N ASP A 52 28.73 0.38 -8.65
CA ASP A 52 29.66 -0.78 -8.58
C ASP A 52 30.54 -0.75 -7.30
N PHE A 53 30.57 0.36 -6.59
CA PHE A 53 31.33 0.57 -5.36
C PHE A 53 30.63 0.04 -4.09
N ILE A 54 29.30 -0.09 -4.08
CA ILE A 54 28.55 -0.39 -2.84
C ILE A 54 28.25 -1.89 -2.69
N GLY A 55 28.44 -2.69 -3.73
CA GLY A 55 28.12 -4.13 -3.69
C GLY A 55 26.62 -4.41 -3.55
N SER A 56 26.25 -5.67 -3.42
CA SER A 56 24.86 -6.07 -3.17
C SER A 56 24.43 -5.68 -1.75
N ILE A 57 23.42 -4.84 -1.59
CA ILE A 57 22.91 -4.38 -0.29
C ILE A 57 21.61 -5.11 0.06
N GLY A 58 21.57 -6.41 -0.01
CA GLY A 58 20.40 -7.18 0.35
C GLY A 58 19.52 -7.52 -0.87
N GLY A 59 18.38 -6.91 -0.98
CA GLY A 59 17.33 -7.19 -1.94
C GLY A 59 16.06 -7.64 -1.24
N CYS A 60 14.93 -7.46 -1.89
CA CYS A 60 13.64 -7.91 -1.40
C CYS A 60 13.08 -9.04 -2.27
N THR A 61 12.15 -9.81 -1.72
CA THR A 61 11.33 -10.76 -2.48
C THR A 61 10.30 -10.01 -3.33
N ASP A 62 9.77 -10.65 -4.37
CA ASP A 62 8.70 -10.05 -5.19
C ASP A 62 7.45 -9.70 -4.36
N THR A 63 7.14 -10.49 -3.32
CA THR A 63 6.06 -10.19 -2.37
C THR A 63 6.33 -8.89 -1.60
N GLN A 64 7.55 -8.70 -1.11
CA GLN A 64 7.95 -7.46 -0.42
C GLN A 64 7.93 -6.25 -1.37
N TYR A 65 8.37 -6.42 -2.62
CA TYR A 65 8.27 -5.39 -3.65
C TYR A 65 6.82 -5.05 -4.01
N LYS A 66 5.94 -6.04 -4.09
CA LYS A 66 4.50 -5.83 -4.28
C LYS A 66 3.92 -4.99 -3.14
N THR A 67 4.26 -5.32 -1.90
CA THR A 67 3.82 -4.60 -0.69
C THR A 67 4.39 -3.18 -0.66
N HIS A 68 5.67 -2.99 -1.00
CA HIS A 68 6.29 -1.69 -1.14
C HIS A 68 5.54 -0.79 -2.15
N PHE A 69 5.28 -1.31 -3.35
CA PHE A 69 4.55 -0.57 -4.37
C PHE A 69 3.13 -0.18 -3.92
N ALA A 70 2.44 -1.11 -3.25
CA ALA A 70 1.11 -0.87 -2.71
C ALA A 70 1.10 0.22 -1.61
N LEU A 71 2.07 0.21 -0.70
CA LEU A 71 2.22 1.23 0.35
C LEU A 71 2.42 2.63 -0.25
N TRP A 72 3.36 2.79 -1.20
CA TRP A 72 3.60 4.07 -1.88
C TRP A 72 2.36 4.53 -2.65
N SER A 73 1.65 3.61 -3.29
CA SER A 73 0.42 3.91 -4.02
C SER A 73 -0.70 4.40 -3.10
N MET A 74 -0.92 3.73 -1.99
CA MET A 74 -1.95 4.12 -1.01
C MET A 74 -1.62 5.46 -0.33
N MET A 75 -0.38 5.67 0.04
CA MET A 75 0.06 6.90 0.72
C MET A 75 0.18 8.11 -0.22
N GLY A 76 0.05 7.93 -1.54
CA GLY A 76 0.12 9.01 -2.52
C GLY A 76 1.53 9.56 -2.73
N SER A 77 2.57 8.76 -2.43
CA SER A 77 3.95 9.12 -2.71
C SER A 77 4.24 9.08 -4.22
N PRO A 78 5.12 9.94 -4.74
CA PRO A 78 5.57 9.84 -6.13
C PRO A 78 6.13 8.44 -6.45
N LEU A 79 5.69 7.84 -7.55
CA LEU A 79 6.12 6.51 -7.98
C LEU A 79 7.35 6.62 -8.91
N MET A 80 8.50 6.95 -8.35
CA MET A 80 9.76 7.09 -9.09
C MET A 80 10.53 5.77 -9.11
N ILE A 81 10.69 5.18 -10.29
CA ILE A 81 11.36 3.88 -10.47
C ILE A 81 12.86 4.01 -10.29
N GLY A 82 13.44 3.24 -9.34
CA GLY A 82 14.87 3.21 -9.05
C GLY A 82 15.66 2.09 -9.75
N CYS A 83 14.99 1.08 -10.30
CA CYS A 83 15.66 -0.04 -10.96
C CYS A 83 16.03 0.24 -12.44
N ASP A 84 16.94 -0.55 -13.00
CA ASP A 84 17.20 -0.57 -14.44
C ASP A 84 16.05 -1.30 -15.16
N ILE A 85 15.12 -0.54 -15.74
CA ILE A 85 13.93 -1.08 -16.42
C ILE A 85 14.24 -2.00 -17.60
N ARG A 86 15.44 -1.91 -18.17
CA ARG A 86 15.90 -2.80 -19.27
C ARG A 86 16.10 -4.23 -18.80
N LYS A 87 16.39 -4.40 -17.49
CA LYS A 87 16.63 -5.69 -16.82
C LYS A 87 15.42 -6.18 -16.01
N ALA A 88 14.31 -5.43 -16.04
CA ALA A 88 13.12 -5.76 -15.26
C ALA A 88 12.55 -7.13 -15.64
N THR A 89 12.35 -7.99 -14.63
CA THR A 89 11.69 -9.31 -14.78
C THR A 89 10.21 -9.14 -15.13
N GLN A 90 9.53 -10.22 -15.46
CA GLN A 90 8.08 -10.14 -15.68
C GLN A 90 7.33 -9.79 -14.41
N GLU A 91 7.75 -10.31 -13.26
CA GLU A 91 7.20 -10.00 -11.92
C GLU A 91 7.38 -8.53 -11.58
N THR A 92 8.58 -7.99 -11.77
CA THR A 92 8.84 -6.55 -11.64
C THR A 92 7.89 -5.70 -12.50
N LYS A 93 7.69 -6.11 -13.75
CA LYS A 93 6.77 -5.41 -14.66
C LYS A 93 5.32 -5.51 -14.20
N ASN A 94 4.89 -6.70 -13.73
CA ASN A 94 3.53 -6.89 -13.22
C ASN A 94 3.26 -5.97 -12.02
N ILE A 95 4.22 -5.80 -11.13
CA ILE A 95 4.11 -4.89 -9.99
C ILE A 95 4.06 -3.44 -10.47
N LEU A 96 5.07 -2.98 -11.22
CA LEU A 96 5.21 -1.58 -11.62
C LEU A 96 4.14 -1.10 -12.61
N LEU A 97 3.51 -2.01 -13.35
CA LEU A 97 2.46 -1.69 -14.32
C LEU A 97 1.06 -2.01 -13.82
N ASN A 98 0.88 -2.26 -12.52
CA ASN A 98 -0.44 -2.48 -11.94
C ASN A 98 -1.28 -1.19 -12.05
N ARG A 99 -2.21 -1.20 -13.01
CA ARG A 99 -3.03 -0.02 -13.35
C ARG A 99 -3.98 0.40 -12.25
N ASP A 100 -4.48 -0.55 -11.45
CA ASP A 100 -5.40 -0.27 -10.36
C ASP A 100 -4.68 0.48 -9.24
N LEU A 101 -3.47 0.05 -8.86
CA LEU A 101 -2.66 0.73 -7.85
C LEU A 101 -2.16 2.11 -8.34
N ILE A 102 -1.77 2.20 -9.62
CA ILE A 102 -1.41 3.48 -10.24
C ILE A 102 -2.61 4.44 -10.21
N ALA A 103 -3.81 3.97 -10.54
CA ALA A 103 -5.02 4.79 -10.51
C ALA A 103 -5.36 5.26 -9.08
N ILE A 104 -5.15 4.42 -8.07
CA ILE A 104 -5.30 4.79 -6.66
C ILE A 104 -4.28 5.87 -6.27
N ASN A 105 -3.02 5.73 -6.69
CA ASN A 105 -1.98 6.72 -6.42
C ASN A 105 -2.30 8.07 -7.07
N GLN A 106 -2.73 8.05 -8.33
CA GLN A 106 -2.96 9.23 -9.17
C GLN A 106 -4.42 9.73 -9.12
N ASP A 107 -5.18 9.34 -8.11
CA ASP A 107 -6.54 9.82 -7.94
C ASP A 107 -6.58 11.37 -7.82
N ALA A 108 -7.57 11.99 -8.45
CA ALA A 108 -7.67 13.45 -8.58
C ALA A 108 -7.76 14.20 -7.24
N GLU A 109 -8.24 13.56 -6.17
CA GLU A 109 -8.22 14.14 -4.81
C GLU A 109 -6.80 14.26 -4.25
N SER A 110 -5.83 13.52 -4.80
CA SER A 110 -4.42 13.54 -4.37
C SER A 110 -4.23 13.33 -2.87
N ARG A 111 -5.13 12.59 -2.22
CA ARG A 111 -5.07 12.32 -0.78
C ARG A 111 -4.10 11.19 -0.48
N GLY A 112 -3.43 11.26 0.67
CA GLY A 112 -2.79 10.11 1.30
C GLY A 112 -3.83 9.23 1.99
N ALA A 113 -3.56 7.93 2.11
CA ALA A 113 -4.39 7.03 2.89
C ALA A 113 -4.20 7.28 4.39
N TYR A 114 -5.27 7.12 5.15
CA TYR A 114 -5.25 7.18 6.61
C TYR A 114 -5.39 5.78 7.21
N ARG A 115 -4.83 5.60 8.40
CA ARG A 115 -4.93 4.34 9.13
C ARG A 115 -6.30 4.22 9.79
N VAL A 116 -6.91 3.05 9.69
CA VAL A 116 -8.14 2.71 10.42
C VAL A 116 -7.86 1.60 11.41
N ARG A 117 -8.74 1.49 12.41
CA ARG A 117 -8.70 0.43 13.39
C ARG A 117 -8.86 -0.93 12.71
N VAL A 118 -8.14 -1.95 13.20
CA VAL A 118 -8.30 -3.35 12.82
C VAL A 118 -8.57 -4.22 14.05
N GLU A 119 -9.26 -5.32 13.85
CA GLU A 119 -9.44 -6.36 14.86
C GLU A 119 -8.65 -7.62 14.48
N PRO A 120 -8.05 -8.33 15.46
CA PRO A 120 -7.90 -7.97 16.86
C PRO A 120 -6.81 -6.91 17.11
N GLN A 121 -7.12 -5.94 17.95
CA GLN A 121 -6.16 -4.89 18.37
C GLN A 121 -5.21 -5.42 19.46
N TRP A 122 -4.24 -6.23 19.13
CA TRP A 122 -3.28 -6.74 20.11
C TRP A 122 -1.84 -6.40 19.70
N PHE A 123 -1.20 -5.51 20.43
CA PHE A 123 0.24 -5.28 20.63
C PHE A 123 1.19 -5.10 19.42
N HIS A 124 0.73 -5.24 18.17
CA HIS A 124 1.58 -5.18 16.97
C HIS A 124 0.97 -4.28 15.88
N GLU A 125 0.49 -3.10 16.27
CA GLU A 125 -0.15 -2.16 15.33
C GLU A 125 0.76 -1.78 14.16
N ASP A 126 2.08 -1.80 14.37
CA ASP A 126 3.06 -1.49 13.33
C ASP A 126 3.41 -2.70 12.45
N GLU A 127 3.06 -3.91 12.85
CA GLU A 127 3.31 -5.11 12.03
C GLU A 127 2.16 -5.42 11.06
N ALA A 128 0.92 -5.10 11.43
CA ALA A 128 -0.24 -5.35 10.60
C ALA A 128 -1.30 -4.24 10.79
N PHE A 129 -1.75 -3.65 9.71
CA PHE A 129 -2.65 -2.50 9.73
C PHE A 129 -3.49 -2.38 8.46
N VAL A 130 -4.51 -1.54 8.52
CA VAL A 130 -5.34 -1.18 7.36
C VAL A 130 -5.21 0.32 7.08
N LEU A 131 -4.97 0.62 5.81
CA LEU A 131 -5.01 1.97 5.27
C LEU A 131 -6.25 2.15 4.40
N VAL A 132 -6.89 3.30 4.50
CA VAL A 132 -8.05 3.65 3.69
C VAL A 132 -7.82 4.98 2.99
N LYS A 133 -8.17 5.04 1.72
CA LYS A 133 -8.13 6.25 0.91
C LYS A 133 -9.51 6.45 0.26
N VAL A 134 -10.10 7.61 0.47
CA VAL A 134 -11.31 8.02 -0.25
C VAL A 134 -10.89 8.48 -1.65
N LEU A 135 -11.53 7.95 -2.66
CA LEU A 135 -11.26 8.29 -4.07
C LEU A 135 -12.23 9.37 -4.57
N SER A 136 -11.82 10.11 -5.59
CA SER A 136 -12.56 11.23 -6.17
C SER A 136 -13.97 10.87 -6.69
N ASN A 137 -14.17 9.60 -7.03
CA ASN A 137 -15.48 9.08 -7.48
C ASN A 137 -16.39 8.58 -6.34
N GLY A 138 -15.95 8.71 -5.08
CA GLY A 138 -16.66 8.24 -3.90
C GLY A 138 -16.42 6.78 -3.53
N ASP A 139 -15.63 6.03 -4.31
CA ASP A 139 -15.17 4.70 -3.93
C ASP A 139 -14.11 4.80 -2.81
N LEU A 140 -13.85 3.67 -2.13
CA LEU A 140 -12.77 3.54 -1.18
C LEU A 140 -11.69 2.63 -1.74
N ALA A 141 -10.42 3.01 -1.59
CA ALA A 141 -9.31 2.07 -1.67
C ALA A 141 -8.96 1.63 -0.24
N ILE A 142 -8.93 0.33 -0.01
CA ILE A 142 -8.67 -0.29 1.30
C ILE A 142 -7.46 -1.20 1.14
N GLY A 143 -6.36 -0.88 1.81
CA GLY A 143 -5.14 -1.67 1.81
C GLY A 143 -4.95 -2.37 3.15
N LEU A 144 -4.94 -3.71 3.15
CA LEU A 144 -4.66 -4.54 4.30
C LEU A 144 -3.20 -4.99 4.20
N PHE A 145 -2.38 -4.55 5.14
CA PHE A 145 -0.93 -4.75 5.12
C PHE A 145 -0.49 -5.63 6.26
N ASN A 146 0.36 -6.61 5.97
CA ASN A 146 1.04 -7.44 6.95
C ASN A 146 2.55 -7.35 6.71
N LEU A 147 3.24 -6.61 7.57
CA LEU A 147 4.69 -6.42 7.50
C LEU A 147 5.46 -7.45 8.32
N SER A 148 4.76 -8.30 9.08
CA SER A 148 5.38 -9.32 9.94
C SER A 148 5.85 -10.55 9.14
N ASP A 149 6.59 -11.42 9.79
CA ASP A 149 7.11 -12.68 9.24
C ASP A 149 6.13 -13.87 9.35
N THR A 150 4.91 -13.62 9.85
CA THR A 150 3.85 -14.64 10.00
C THR A 150 2.57 -14.19 9.32
N ASN A 151 1.71 -15.14 8.94
CA ASN A 151 0.39 -14.81 8.39
C ASN A 151 -0.48 -14.13 9.46
N ARG A 152 -1.25 -13.12 9.07
CA ARG A 152 -2.16 -12.36 9.94
C ARG A 152 -3.56 -12.35 9.37
N GLU A 153 -4.55 -12.63 10.21
CA GLU A 153 -5.95 -12.35 9.88
C GLU A 153 -6.25 -10.88 10.20
N LEU A 154 -6.68 -10.13 9.20
CA LEU A 154 -7.06 -8.74 9.32
C LEU A 154 -8.54 -8.59 9.04
N THR A 155 -9.25 -7.93 9.95
CA THR A 155 -10.68 -7.64 9.81
C THR A 155 -10.89 -6.14 9.89
N ILE A 156 -11.53 -5.56 8.86
CA ILE A 156 -12.02 -4.19 8.89
C ILE A 156 -13.53 -4.21 9.15
N GLN A 157 -13.95 -3.47 10.16
CA GLN A 157 -15.36 -3.22 10.43
C GLN A 157 -15.83 -1.99 9.65
N PHE A 158 -16.99 -2.06 9.01
CA PHE A 158 -17.43 -0.96 8.15
C PHE A 158 -17.84 0.29 8.93
N TRP A 159 -18.17 0.17 10.21
CA TRP A 159 -18.38 1.37 11.05
C TRP A 159 -17.09 2.19 11.26
N ASP A 160 -15.91 1.58 11.19
CA ASP A 160 -14.63 2.30 11.22
C ASP A 160 -14.37 3.10 9.93
N LEU A 161 -15.14 2.81 8.87
CA LEU A 161 -15.21 3.57 7.61
C LEU A 161 -16.31 4.66 7.65
N GLY A 162 -17.01 4.81 8.77
CA GLY A 162 -18.15 5.72 8.88
C GLY A 162 -19.47 5.16 8.33
N LEU A 163 -19.55 3.86 8.06
CA LEU A 163 -20.77 3.20 7.59
C LEU A 163 -21.55 2.66 8.79
N PRO A 164 -22.76 3.19 9.10
CA PRO A 164 -23.48 2.79 10.30
C PRO A 164 -23.83 1.30 10.32
N TYR A 165 -23.69 0.67 11.47
CA TYR A 165 -24.12 -0.69 11.70
C TYR A 165 -25.62 -0.84 11.39
N ALA A 166 -26.02 -1.93 10.79
CA ALA A 166 -27.40 -2.20 10.37
C ALA A 166 -28.01 -1.15 9.41
N SER A 167 -27.20 -0.32 8.76
CA SER A 167 -27.69 0.65 7.76
C SER A 167 -28.23 -0.01 6.49
N GLY A 168 -27.91 -1.29 6.27
CA GLY A 168 -28.16 -2.00 5.03
C GLY A 168 -27.15 -1.69 3.91
N ILE A 169 -26.25 -0.72 4.14
CA ILE A 169 -25.16 -0.39 3.20
C ILE A 169 -24.20 -1.57 3.10
N ALA A 170 -23.78 -1.86 1.89
CA ALA A 170 -22.79 -2.89 1.59
C ALA A 170 -21.67 -2.31 0.73
N LEU A 171 -20.53 -3.01 0.72
CA LEU A 171 -19.41 -2.69 -0.14
C LEU A 171 -19.23 -3.81 -1.18
N SER A 172 -19.33 -3.46 -2.45
CA SER A 172 -18.86 -4.30 -3.55
C SER A 172 -17.37 -4.11 -3.70
N MET A 173 -16.59 -5.20 -3.59
CA MET A 173 -15.14 -5.16 -3.50
C MET A 173 -14.49 -5.83 -4.71
N TYR A 174 -13.42 -5.20 -5.18
CA TYR A 174 -12.58 -5.64 -6.30
C TYR A 174 -11.11 -5.70 -5.85
N ASP A 175 -10.45 -6.84 -6.06
CA ASP A 175 -9.04 -7.06 -5.75
C ASP A 175 -8.14 -6.42 -6.82
N CYS A 176 -7.33 -5.44 -6.40
CA CYS A 176 -6.46 -4.68 -7.29
C CYS A 176 -5.18 -5.44 -7.71
N HIS A 177 -4.83 -6.55 -7.04
CA HIS A 177 -3.69 -7.37 -7.45
C HIS A 177 -4.12 -8.52 -8.37
N GLU A 178 -5.22 -9.19 -8.02
CA GLU A 178 -5.74 -10.33 -8.79
C GLU A 178 -6.67 -9.89 -9.93
N HIS A 179 -7.00 -8.60 -10.01
CA HIS A 179 -7.89 -8.00 -11.01
C HIS A 179 -9.25 -8.72 -11.10
N LYS A 180 -9.87 -9.01 -9.95
CA LYS A 180 -11.12 -9.77 -9.87
C LYS A 180 -12.11 -9.21 -8.85
N GLU A 181 -13.39 -9.40 -9.12
CA GLU A 181 -14.46 -9.13 -8.15
C GLU A 181 -14.41 -10.15 -7.01
N LEU A 182 -14.49 -9.64 -5.77
CA LEU A 182 -14.56 -10.45 -4.55
C LEU A 182 -16.01 -10.68 -4.11
N GLY A 183 -16.94 -9.84 -4.57
CA GLY A 183 -18.34 -9.86 -4.19
C GLY A 183 -18.73 -8.69 -3.29
N THR A 184 -19.90 -8.82 -2.67
CA THR A 184 -20.50 -7.76 -1.85
C THR A 184 -20.51 -8.18 -0.38
N PHE A 185 -20.00 -7.32 0.48
CA PHE A 185 -19.85 -7.55 1.91
C PHE A 185 -20.68 -6.55 2.71
N LYS A 186 -21.19 -7.00 3.86
CA LYS A 186 -21.91 -6.17 4.82
C LYS A 186 -21.18 -6.19 6.16
N GLU A 187 -21.19 -5.07 6.84
CA GLU A 187 -20.70 -4.89 8.20
C GLU A 187 -19.20 -5.07 8.38
N ARG A 188 -18.57 -6.07 7.75
CA ARG A 188 -17.13 -6.34 7.86
C ARG A 188 -16.58 -7.07 6.64
N PHE A 189 -15.26 -6.95 6.48
CA PHE A 189 -14.46 -7.77 5.58
C PHE A 189 -13.25 -8.33 6.33
N ALA A 190 -13.02 -9.64 6.23
CA ALA A 190 -11.91 -10.32 6.88
C ALA A 190 -11.13 -11.16 5.86
N VAL A 191 -9.80 -11.13 5.98
CA VAL A 191 -8.90 -11.90 5.11
C VAL A 191 -7.61 -12.25 5.85
N THR A 192 -7.05 -13.42 5.56
CA THR A 192 -5.69 -13.77 5.98
C THR A 192 -4.70 -13.19 4.98
N VAL A 193 -3.86 -12.28 5.44
CA VAL A 193 -2.76 -11.70 4.65
C VAL A 193 -1.48 -12.46 4.98
N PRO A 194 -0.80 -13.04 3.99
CA PRO A 194 0.46 -13.74 4.21
C PRO A 194 1.55 -12.82 4.78
N SER A 195 2.65 -13.44 5.24
CA SER A 195 3.82 -12.73 5.76
C SER A 195 4.40 -11.78 4.71
N CYS A 196 4.79 -10.58 5.12
CA CYS A 196 5.40 -9.53 4.28
C CYS A 196 4.55 -9.16 3.05
N ASP A 197 3.23 -9.39 3.10
CA ASP A 197 2.32 -9.23 1.98
C ASP A 197 1.24 -8.17 2.24
N CYS A 198 0.43 -7.92 1.21
CA CYS A 198 -0.71 -7.02 1.29
C CYS A 198 -1.85 -7.46 0.38
N MET A 199 -3.03 -6.98 0.69
CA MET A 199 -4.18 -7.00 -0.19
C MET A 199 -4.70 -5.57 -0.35
N VAL A 200 -4.88 -5.11 -1.57
CA VAL A 200 -5.51 -3.81 -1.85
C VAL A 200 -6.80 -4.06 -2.61
N VAL A 201 -7.88 -3.54 -2.08
CA VAL A 201 -9.20 -3.64 -2.70
C VAL A 201 -9.76 -2.24 -3.01
N ARG A 202 -10.47 -2.12 -4.12
CA ARG A 202 -11.34 -1.00 -4.38
C ARG A 202 -12.75 -1.40 -3.97
N ALA A 203 -13.39 -0.59 -3.13
CA ALA A 203 -14.68 -0.86 -2.54
C ALA A 203 -15.68 0.23 -2.93
N LYS A 204 -16.81 -0.17 -3.50
CA LYS A 204 -17.91 0.70 -3.93
C LYS A 204 -19.11 0.50 -3.02
N LEU A 205 -19.73 1.62 -2.58
CA LEU A 205 -20.97 1.56 -1.82
C LEU A 205 -22.14 1.09 -2.72
N VAL A 206 -22.94 0.14 -2.21
CA VAL A 206 -24.10 -0.44 -2.88
C VAL A 206 -25.27 -0.68 -1.92
#